data_efcd6064d174bcc709302b57a7c08150
#
_entry.id   efcd6064d174bcc709302b57a7c08150
#
_cell.length_a   1.000
_cell.length_b   1.000
_cell.length_c   1.000
_cell.angle_alpha   90.00
_cell.angle_beta   90.00
_cell.angle_gamma   90.00
#
_symmetry.space_group_name_H-M   'P 1'
#
loop_
_entity.id
_entity.type
_entity.pdbx_description
1 polymer ?
#
loop_
_entity_poly.entity_id
_entity_poly.type
_entity_poly.pdbx_seq_one_letter_code
_entity_poly.pdbx_strand_id
1 'polypeptide(L)'
;PNLSCKYFTHSTEFILWARKNKKVTHYYNYELMKEINGGTQMRDLWSLPAISKWEKSCGKHPTQKPLPLLARIILASTKENAWILDPFAGSSTTGIAANLLNRRFLGLEQEEDFLALSKKRSKEIEDVAKHYEYRKKIIKYSNKPLKTIPEFHLTNSPYFGIDLPID
;
A
#
# COMPACT_ATOMS: atom_id res chain seq x y z
N PRO A 1 -10.34 -5.31 21.45
CA PRO A 1 -10.40 -6.37 22.47
C PRO A 1 -11.84 -6.73 22.79
N ASN A 2 -12.09 -8.00 23.04
CA ASN A 2 -13.39 -8.45 23.51
C ASN A 2 -13.54 -8.14 25.00
N LEU A 3 -14.29 -7.10 25.33
CA LEU A 3 -14.49 -6.65 26.71
C LEU A 3 -15.22 -7.67 27.59
N SER A 4 -16.00 -8.55 27.00
CA SER A 4 -16.75 -9.58 27.74
C SER A 4 -15.89 -10.79 28.11
N CYS A 5 -14.73 -10.96 27.49
CA CYS A 5 -13.81 -12.10 27.65
C CYS A 5 -14.45 -13.49 27.49
N LYS A 6 -15.58 -13.59 26.77
CA LYS A 6 -16.37 -14.83 26.61
C LYS A 6 -16.04 -15.60 25.33
N TYR A 7 -15.30 -15.00 24.38
CA TYR A 7 -14.93 -15.61 23.11
C TYR A 7 -13.61 -15.04 22.58
N PHE A 8 -13.05 -15.67 21.55
CA PHE A 8 -11.80 -15.23 20.94
C PHE A 8 -11.94 -13.83 20.34
N THR A 9 -10.89 -13.02 20.50
CA THR A 9 -10.81 -11.72 19.84
C THR A 9 -10.63 -11.92 18.33
N HIS A 10 -11.50 -11.30 17.53
CA HIS A 10 -11.35 -11.27 16.08
C HIS A 10 -10.15 -10.40 15.69
N SER A 11 -9.21 -10.98 14.95
CA SER A 11 -7.95 -10.32 14.61
C SER A 11 -7.53 -10.52 13.13
N THR A 12 -8.43 -11.08 12.32
CA THR A 12 -8.17 -11.38 10.92
C THR A 12 -9.05 -10.52 10.00
N GLU A 13 -8.51 -10.15 8.84
CA GLU A 13 -9.25 -9.55 7.74
C GLU A 13 -9.02 -10.37 6.47
N PHE A 14 -10.00 -10.38 5.57
CA PHE A 14 -9.92 -11.09 4.30
C PHE A 14 -9.63 -10.14 3.16
N ILE A 15 -8.79 -10.59 2.23
CA ILE A 15 -8.54 -9.91 0.96
C ILE A 15 -9.12 -10.77 -0.14
N LEU A 16 -10.02 -10.19 -0.94
CA LEU A 16 -10.59 -10.87 -2.09
C LEU A 16 -9.76 -10.55 -3.32
N TRP A 17 -9.26 -11.60 -3.98
CA TRP A 17 -8.56 -11.46 -5.24
C TRP A 17 -9.45 -11.93 -6.39
N ALA A 18 -9.87 -10.98 -7.22
CA ALA A 18 -10.74 -11.23 -8.35
C ALA A 18 -10.04 -10.89 -9.68
N ARG A 19 -10.50 -11.51 -10.75
CA ARG A 19 -10.12 -11.18 -12.13
C ARG A 19 -11.34 -11.07 -13.02
N LYS A 20 -11.25 -10.29 -14.10
CA LYS A 20 -12.39 -10.02 -15.00
C LYS A 20 -13.05 -11.28 -15.55
N ASN A 21 -12.26 -12.26 -15.97
CA ASN A 21 -12.74 -13.57 -16.40
C ASN A 21 -11.61 -14.62 -16.38
N LYS A 22 -11.95 -15.91 -16.52
CA LYS A 22 -11.00 -17.03 -16.47
C LYS A 22 -9.98 -17.06 -17.62
N LYS A 23 -10.27 -16.42 -18.74
CA LYS A 23 -9.41 -16.42 -19.95
C LYS A 23 -8.30 -15.36 -19.88
N VAL A 24 -8.45 -14.33 -19.04
CA VAL A 24 -7.45 -13.28 -18.91
C VAL A 24 -6.40 -13.69 -17.89
N THR A 25 -5.15 -13.75 -18.33
CA THR A 25 -4.01 -13.97 -17.44
C THR A 25 -3.77 -12.69 -16.65
N HIS A 26 -3.70 -12.82 -15.32
CA HIS A 26 -3.30 -11.72 -14.44
C HIS A 26 -1.79 -11.74 -14.23
N TYR A 27 -1.23 -10.57 -13.92
CA TYR A 27 0.16 -10.48 -13.51
C TYR A 27 0.31 -10.92 -12.05
N TYR A 28 1.31 -11.75 -11.79
CA TYR A 28 1.75 -12.11 -10.44
C TYR A 28 3.27 -12.21 -10.40
N ASN A 29 3.89 -11.45 -9.52
CA ASN A 29 5.34 -11.40 -9.37
C ASN A 29 5.82 -12.50 -8.41
N TYR A 30 5.83 -13.74 -8.90
CA TYR A 30 6.16 -14.92 -8.12
C TYR A 30 7.57 -14.83 -7.51
N GLU A 31 8.58 -14.47 -8.31
CA GLU A 31 9.97 -14.45 -7.86
C GLU A 31 10.20 -13.42 -6.75
N LEU A 32 9.66 -12.21 -6.90
CA LEU A 32 9.74 -11.19 -5.87
C LEU A 32 9.00 -11.62 -4.59
N MET A 33 7.83 -12.22 -4.71
CA MET A 33 7.08 -12.70 -3.55
C MET A 33 7.82 -13.82 -2.82
N LYS A 34 8.47 -14.71 -3.55
CA LYS A 34 9.34 -15.75 -3.00
C LYS A 34 10.57 -15.15 -2.30
N GLU A 35 11.22 -14.16 -2.91
CA GLU A 35 12.35 -13.46 -2.31
C GLU A 35 11.95 -12.76 -1.01
N ILE A 36 10.88 -11.99 -1.01
CA ILE A 36 10.32 -11.30 0.17
C ILE A 36 9.99 -12.30 1.28
N ASN A 37 9.54 -13.49 0.92
CA ASN A 37 9.20 -14.56 1.86
C ASN A 37 10.40 -15.47 2.22
N GLY A 38 11.62 -14.98 2.06
CA GLY A 38 12.82 -15.69 2.49
C GLY A 38 13.23 -16.88 1.61
N GLY A 39 12.87 -16.85 0.32
CA GLY A 39 13.21 -17.88 -0.67
C GLY A 39 12.19 -19.00 -0.78
N THR A 40 11.09 -18.94 -0.04
CA THR A 40 9.98 -19.90 -0.11
C THR A 40 8.72 -19.25 -0.69
N GLN A 41 7.84 -20.04 -1.29
CA GLN A 41 6.58 -19.54 -1.83
C GLN A 41 5.76 -18.80 -0.75
N MET A 42 5.28 -17.59 -1.09
CA MET A 42 4.45 -16.83 -0.17
C MET A 42 3.09 -17.49 0.02
N ARG A 43 2.68 -17.59 1.27
CA ARG A 43 1.36 -18.12 1.65
C ARG A 43 0.30 -17.03 1.57
N ASP A 44 -0.96 -17.44 1.61
CA ASP A 44 -2.15 -16.59 1.64
C ASP A 44 -2.45 -16.02 3.04
N LEU A 45 -1.84 -16.56 4.08
CA LEU A 45 -1.92 -16.04 5.45
C LEU A 45 -0.73 -15.13 5.75
N TRP A 46 -1.00 -13.85 6.05
CA TRP A 46 0.00 -12.85 6.36
C TRP A 46 -0.16 -12.30 7.77
N SER A 47 0.89 -12.44 8.58
CA SER A 47 0.96 -11.76 9.87
C SER A 47 1.59 -10.37 9.67
N LEU A 48 0.79 -9.33 9.87
CA LEU A 48 1.22 -7.95 9.72
C LEU A 48 0.91 -7.16 11.00
N PRO A 49 1.79 -6.24 11.40
CA PRO A 49 1.53 -5.40 12.56
C PRO A 49 0.37 -4.44 12.28
N ALA A 50 -0.27 -3.99 13.35
CA ALA A 50 -1.19 -2.88 13.28
C ALA A 50 -0.48 -1.61 12.77
N ILE A 51 -1.28 -0.63 12.32
CA ILE A 51 -0.77 0.64 11.78
C ILE A 51 0.15 1.32 12.79
N SER A 52 1.36 1.61 12.35
CA SER A 52 2.41 2.24 13.16
C SER A 52 2.13 3.73 13.42
N LYS A 53 2.73 4.28 14.46
CA LYS A 53 2.59 5.72 14.79
C LYS A 53 3.05 6.64 13.66
N TRP A 54 4.14 6.28 12.98
CA TRP A 54 4.69 7.05 11.86
C TRP A 54 3.74 7.11 10.63
N GLU A 55 2.89 6.10 10.45
CA GLU A 55 1.87 6.11 9.39
C GLU A 55 0.70 7.06 9.67
N LYS A 56 0.65 7.62 10.87
CA LYS A 56 -0.38 8.54 11.36
C LYS A 56 0.15 9.94 11.64
N SER A 57 1.37 10.26 11.17
CA SER A 57 2.02 11.57 11.36
C SER A 57 1.16 12.74 10.90
N CYS A 58 0.46 12.59 9.80
CA CYS A 58 -0.40 13.62 9.22
C CYS A 58 -1.83 13.66 9.77
N GLY A 59 -2.25 12.63 10.50
CA GLY A 59 -3.61 12.48 11.01
C GLY A 59 -4.05 11.02 11.08
N LYS A 60 -5.30 10.81 11.46
CA LYS A 60 -5.89 9.46 11.62
C LYS A 60 -7.10 9.29 10.69
N HIS A 61 -7.20 8.12 10.09
CA HIS A 61 -8.42 7.64 9.45
C HIS A 61 -8.92 6.40 10.21
N PRO A 62 -10.21 6.26 10.48
CA PRO A 62 -10.74 5.18 11.33
C PRO A 62 -10.38 3.78 10.83
N THR A 63 -10.42 3.58 9.52
CA THR A 63 -10.21 2.28 8.86
C THR A 63 -8.94 2.24 8.00
N GLN A 64 -7.95 3.12 8.29
CA GLN A 64 -6.68 3.11 7.57
C GLN A 64 -6.06 1.71 7.57
N LYS A 65 -5.56 1.27 6.44
CA LYS A 65 -4.84 0.01 6.31
C LYS A 65 -3.33 0.20 6.49
N PRO A 66 -2.60 -0.82 6.97
CA PRO A 66 -1.14 -0.72 7.11
C PRO A 66 -0.45 -0.57 5.75
N LEU A 67 0.49 0.33 5.64
CA LEU A 67 1.25 0.57 4.41
C LEU A 67 1.97 -0.69 3.89
N PRO A 68 2.58 -1.55 4.74
CA PRO A 68 3.19 -2.80 4.29
C PRO A 68 2.23 -3.77 3.61
N LEU A 69 0.95 -3.77 4.01
CA LEU A 69 -0.08 -4.59 3.35
C LEU A 69 -0.28 -4.17 1.90
N LEU A 70 -0.53 -2.87 1.68
CA LEU A 70 -0.74 -2.33 0.34
C LEU A 70 0.51 -2.47 -0.52
N ALA A 71 1.68 -2.25 0.05
CA ALA A 71 2.96 -2.45 -0.65
C ALA A 71 3.10 -3.89 -1.15
N ARG A 72 2.77 -4.89 -0.32
CA ARG A 72 2.83 -6.30 -0.71
C ARG A 72 1.85 -6.63 -1.84
N ILE A 73 0.61 -6.15 -1.74
CA ILE A 73 -0.41 -6.34 -2.78
C ILE A 73 0.05 -5.74 -4.11
N ILE A 74 0.55 -4.50 -4.08
CA ILE A 74 1.02 -3.77 -5.27
C ILE A 74 2.22 -4.48 -5.90
N LEU A 75 3.20 -4.88 -5.12
CA LEU A 75 4.38 -5.61 -5.61
C LEU A 75 4.01 -6.97 -6.22
N ALA A 76 3.03 -7.66 -5.64
CA ALA A 76 2.57 -8.94 -6.14
C ALA A 76 1.83 -8.83 -7.47
N SER A 77 1.00 -7.80 -7.63
CA SER A 77 -0.03 -7.76 -8.68
C SER A 77 0.21 -6.74 -9.80
N THR A 78 1.26 -5.91 -9.71
CA THR A 78 1.51 -4.84 -10.68
C THR A 78 2.98 -4.73 -11.08
N LYS A 79 3.24 -4.34 -12.33
CA LYS A 79 4.56 -3.92 -12.79
C LYS A 79 4.82 -2.46 -12.42
N GLU A 80 6.08 -2.03 -12.44
CA GLU A 80 6.42 -0.60 -12.35
C GLU A 80 5.70 0.21 -13.42
N ASN A 81 5.38 1.46 -13.10
CA ASN A 81 4.61 2.38 -13.94
C ASN A 81 3.16 1.94 -14.26
N ALA A 82 2.68 0.82 -13.69
CA ALA A 82 1.27 0.45 -13.82
C ALA A 82 0.35 1.45 -13.13
N TRP A 83 -0.86 1.61 -13.67
CA TRP A 83 -1.92 2.37 -13.02
C TRP A 83 -2.61 1.54 -11.94
N ILE A 84 -2.84 2.17 -10.80
CA ILE A 84 -3.60 1.63 -9.68
C ILE A 84 -4.78 2.57 -9.45
N LEU A 85 -5.97 2.01 -9.43
CA LEU A 85 -7.21 2.72 -9.10
C LEU A 85 -7.67 2.28 -7.71
N ASP A 86 -7.98 3.25 -6.85
CA ASP A 86 -8.64 3.04 -5.57
C ASP A 86 -9.87 3.94 -5.49
N PRO A 87 -11.08 3.41 -5.76
CA PRO A 87 -12.31 4.21 -5.76
C PRO A 87 -12.81 4.58 -4.36
N PHE A 88 -12.13 4.14 -3.31
CA PHE A 88 -12.44 4.44 -1.91
C PHE A 88 -11.17 4.79 -1.14
N ALA A 89 -10.46 5.80 -1.62
CA ALA A 89 -9.07 6.08 -1.25
C ALA A 89 -8.87 6.38 0.25
N GLY A 90 -9.87 6.95 0.92
CA GLY A 90 -9.79 7.33 2.32
C GLY A 90 -8.59 8.22 2.60
N SER A 91 -7.67 7.76 3.46
CA SER A 91 -6.40 8.44 3.72
C SER A 91 -5.30 8.15 2.67
N SER A 92 -5.65 7.57 1.55
CA SER A 92 -4.78 7.25 0.40
C SER A 92 -3.56 6.37 0.72
N THR A 93 -3.72 5.38 1.59
CA THR A 93 -2.61 4.44 1.88
C THR A 93 -2.18 3.68 0.63
N THR A 94 -3.14 3.32 -0.25
CA THR A 94 -2.87 2.73 -1.56
C THR A 94 -2.02 3.66 -2.43
N GLY A 95 -2.36 4.95 -2.48
CA GLY A 95 -1.63 5.97 -3.25
C GLY A 95 -0.22 6.19 -2.74
N ILE A 96 -0.04 6.26 -1.41
CA ILE A 96 1.28 6.34 -0.80
C ILE A 96 2.14 5.11 -1.16
N ALA A 97 1.58 3.91 -1.02
CA ALA A 97 2.28 2.68 -1.40
C ALA A 97 2.63 2.64 -2.89
N ALA A 98 1.71 3.05 -3.75
CA ALA A 98 1.93 3.13 -5.19
C ALA A 98 3.09 4.07 -5.54
N ASN A 99 3.11 5.27 -4.98
CA ASN A 99 4.17 6.25 -5.21
C ASN A 99 5.53 5.72 -4.72
N LEU A 100 5.61 5.22 -3.49
CA LEU A 100 6.84 4.65 -2.93
C LEU A 100 7.40 3.48 -3.77
N LEU A 101 6.59 2.84 -4.58
CA LEU A 101 6.92 1.68 -5.39
C LEU A 101 6.95 1.97 -6.91
N ASN A 102 6.99 3.24 -7.32
CA ASN A 102 7.02 3.67 -8.73
C ASN A 102 5.80 3.20 -9.54
N ARG A 103 4.60 3.24 -8.96
CA ARG A 103 3.34 3.02 -9.66
C ARG A 103 2.58 4.35 -9.78
N ARG A 104 1.76 4.45 -10.83
CA ARG A 104 0.82 5.56 -11.01
C ARG A 104 -0.42 5.29 -10.19
N PHE A 105 -1.04 6.34 -9.68
CA PHE A 105 -2.21 6.20 -8.81
C PHE A 105 -3.32 7.16 -9.21
N LEU A 106 -4.54 6.65 -9.15
CA LEU A 106 -5.77 7.42 -9.20
C LEU A 106 -6.63 6.99 -8.01
N GLY A 107 -6.96 7.92 -7.15
CA GLY A 107 -7.83 7.69 -5.99
C GLY A 107 -9.08 8.57 -6.07
N LEU A 108 -10.21 8.02 -5.66
CA LEU A 108 -11.46 8.76 -5.49
C LEU A 108 -11.81 8.79 -4.01
N GLU A 109 -12.20 9.96 -3.51
CA GLU A 109 -12.63 10.17 -2.12
C GLU A 109 -13.65 11.29 -2.09
N GLN A 110 -14.81 11.01 -1.49
CA GLN A 110 -15.91 11.97 -1.41
C GLN A 110 -15.89 12.84 -0.15
N GLU A 111 -15.23 12.37 0.93
CA GLU A 111 -15.14 13.10 2.19
C GLU A 111 -13.99 14.11 2.13
N GLU A 112 -14.30 15.40 2.24
CA GLU A 112 -13.31 16.47 2.15
C GLU A 112 -12.18 16.35 3.19
N ASP A 113 -12.50 15.95 4.41
CA ASP A 113 -11.50 15.75 5.47
C ASP A 113 -10.49 14.65 5.12
N PHE A 114 -10.96 13.56 4.54
CA PHE A 114 -10.09 12.47 4.10
C PHE A 114 -9.31 12.84 2.85
N LEU A 115 -9.91 13.60 1.95
CA LEU A 115 -9.20 14.17 0.80
C LEU A 115 -8.07 15.12 1.25
N ALA A 116 -8.35 16.00 2.22
CA ALA A 116 -7.32 16.87 2.80
C ALA A 116 -6.20 16.09 3.49
N LEU A 117 -6.55 15.03 4.23
CA LEU A 117 -5.57 14.13 4.84
C LEU A 117 -4.72 13.42 3.79
N SER A 118 -5.33 12.93 2.70
CA SER A 118 -4.64 12.29 1.59
C SER A 118 -3.63 13.22 0.92
N LYS A 119 -4.02 14.46 0.63
CA LYS A 119 -3.12 15.50 0.09
C LYS A 119 -1.95 15.79 1.04
N LYS A 120 -2.21 15.87 2.34
CA LYS A 120 -1.16 16.10 3.34
C LYS A 120 -0.15 14.96 3.40
N ARG A 121 -0.62 13.71 3.37
CA ARG A 121 0.24 12.52 3.34
C ARG A 121 1.05 12.41 2.06
N SER A 122 0.44 12.75 0.92
CA SER A 122 1.15 12.82 -0.36
C SER A 122 2.29 13.83 -0.31
N LYS A 123 2.01 15.04 0.16
CA LYS A 123 3.02 16.09 0.30
C LYS A 123 4.18 15.69 1.24
N GLU A 124 3.90 14.90 2.28
CA GLU A 124 4.93 14.41 3.19
C GLU A 124 5.97 13.54 2.47
N ILE A 125 5.57 12.73 1.50
CA ILE A 125 6.47 11.85 0.75
C ILE A 125 7.10 12.50 -0.49
N GLU A 126 6.78 13.75 -0.81
CA GLU A 126 7.54 14.57 -1.77
C GLU A 126 8.91 14.94 -1.23
N ASP A 127 9.06 14.99 0.10
CA ASP A 127 10.36 15.11 0.73
C ASP A 127 11.19 13.84 0.53
N VAL A 128 12.38 14.00 -0.08
CA VAL A 128 13.25 12.88 -0.46
C VAL A 128 13.67 12.02 0.74
N ALA A 129 13.95 12.66 1.88
CA ALA A 129 14.37 11.95 3.08
C ALA A 129 13.21 11.13 3.66
N LYS A 130 12.00 11.70 3.69
CA LYS A 130 10.77 11.01 4.11
C LYS A 130 10.40 9.86 3.19
N HIS A 131 10.48 10.09 1.88
CA HIS A 131 10.25 9.05 0.88
C HIS A 131 11.18 7.86 1.11
N TYR A 132 12.48 8.10 1.28
CA TYR A 132 13.48 7.06 1.53
C TYR A 132 13.24 6.35 2.86
N GLU A 133 12.91 7.10 3.93
CA GLU A 133 12.58 6.55 5.23
C GLU A 133 11.37 5.61 5.16
N TYR A 134 10.28 6.03 4.50
CA TYR A 134 9.06 5.23 4.36
C TYR A 134 9.30 3.98 3.52
N ARG A 135 10.05 4.13 2.43
CA ARG A 135 10.43 3.00 1.58
C ARG A 135 11.23 1.94 2.35
N LYS A 136 12.20 2.36 3.16
CA LYS A 136 12.93 1.44 4.06
C LYS A 136 12.00 0.71 5.03
N LYS A 137 11.04 1.42 5.59
CA LYS A 137 10.10 0.83 6.55
C LYS A 137 9.21 -0.24 5.92
N ILE A 138 8.65 0.01 4.74
CA ILE A 138 7.81 -0.99 4.06
C ILE A 138 8.59 -2.23 3.63
N ILE A 139 9.87 -2.08 3.32
CA ILE A 139 10.74 -3.19 2.92
C ILE A 139 11.19 -4.04 4.12
N LYS A 140 11.31 -3.45 5.30
CA LYS A 140 11.70 -4.17 6.53
C LYS A 140 10.74 -5.32 6.88
N TYR A 141 9.52 -5.30 6.38
CA TYR A 141 8.54 -6.39 6.54
C TYR A 141 8.72 -7.53 5.51
N SER A 142 9.74 -7.45 4.65
CA SER A 142 10.25 -8.61 3.95
C SER A 142 11.16 -9.40 4.90
N ASN A 143 11.04 -10.72 4.94
CA ASN A 143 11.85 -11.59 5.81
C ASN A 143 13.35 -11.63 5.46
N LYS A 144 13.73 -10.95 4.37
CA LYS A 144 15.13 -10.68 3.97
C LYS A 144 15.22 -9.29 3.33
N PRO A 145 16.36 -8.59 3.49
CA PRO A 145 16.58 -7.36 2.73
C PRO A 145 16.52 -7.70 1.24
N LEU A 146 15.67 -7.00 0.50
CA LEU A 146 15.64 -7.07 -0.95
C LEU A 146 17.05 -6.78 -1.48
N LYS A 147 17.69 -7.75 -2.11
CA LYS A 147 19.04 -7.59 -2.68
C LYS A 147 19.06 -6.53 -3.79
N THR A 148 17.94 -6.28 -4.42
CA THR A 148 17.78 -5.29 -5.47
C THR A 148 16.42 -4.62 -5.33
N ILE A 149 16.38 -3.52 -4.57
CA ILE A 149 15.43 -2.49 -4.91
C ILE A 149 16.04 -1.82 -6.12
N PRO A 150 15.35 -1.73 -7.27
CA PRO A 150 15.85 -0.96 -8.39
C PRO A 150 16.28 0.41 -7.86
N GLU A 151 17.49 0.86 -8.22
CA GLU A 151 17.95 2.18 -7.85
C GLU A 151 16.87 3.18 -8.25
N PHE A 152 16.46 3.97 -7.28
CA PHE A 152 15.44 4.96 -7.47
C PHE A 152 16.06 6.11 -8.27
N HIS A 153 15.87 6.10 -9.57
CA HIS A 153 16.04 7.31 -10.34
C HIS A 153 14.90 8.25 -9.95
N LEU A 154 15.25 9.35 -9.30
CA LEU A 154 14.36 10.50 -9.07
C LEU A 154 13.95 11.11 -10.42
N THR A 155 13.13 10.41 -11.17
CA THR A 155 12.38 11.05 -12.23
C THR A 155 11.20 11.71 -11.54
N ASN A 156 11.14 13.02 -11.61
CA ASN A 156 9.98 13.81 -11.20
C ASN A 156 8.72 13.13 -11.73
N SER A 157 8.05 12.34 -10.88
CA SER A 157 6.75 11.80 -11.22
C SER A 157 5.72 12.86 -10.86
N PRO A 158 5.13 13.57 -11.83
CA PRO A 158 4.20 14.65 -11.56
C PRO A 158 2.77 14.16 -11.24
N TYR A 159 2.58 12.86 -11.01
CA TYR A 159 1.24 12.28 -11.00
C TYR A 159 0.84 11.73 -9.64
N PHE A 160 0.53 12.64 -8.74
CA PHE A 160 -0.43 12.41 -7.68
C PHE A 160 -1.74 13.07 -8.15
N GLY A 161 -2.50 12.36 -8.96
CA GLY A 161 -3.85 12.79 -9.34
C GLY A 161 -4.83 12.29 -8.29
N ILE A 162 -5.33 13.16 -7.43
CA ILE A 162 -6.56 12.95 -6.69
C ILE A 162 -7.57 13.82 -7.42
N ASP A 163 -8.35 13.23 -8.31
CA ASP A 163 -9.43 13.94 -8.99
C ASP A 163 -10.62 14.05 -8.06
N LEU A 164 -11.15 15.27 -7.99
CA LEU A 164 -12.42 15.56 -7.35
C LEU A 164 -13.57 14.96 -8.20
N PRO A 165 -14.69 14.58 -7.58
CA PRO A 165 -15.87 14.20 -8.35
C PRO A 165 -16.23 15.35 -9.31
N ILE A 166 -16.44 14.98 -10.55
CA ILE A 166 -17.01 15.89 -11.56
C ILE A 166 -18.49 16.00 -11.22
N ASP A 167 -18.95 17.24 -10.88
CA ASP A 167 -20.36 17.56 -10.68
C ASP A 167 -21.21 17.17 -11.88
#